data_c93937722136c73bc3fb3dc05ee4f85e
#
_entry.id   c93937722136c73bc3fb3dc05ee4f85e
#
_cell.length_a   1.000
_cell.length_b   1.000
_cell.length_c   1.000
_cell.angle_alpha   90.00
_cell.angle_beta   90.00
_cell.angle_gamma   90.00
#
_symmetry.space_group_name_H-M   'P 1'
#
loop_
_entity.id
_entity.type
_entity.pdbx_description
1 polymer ?
#
loop_
_entity_poly.entity_id
_entity_poly.type
_entity_poly.pdbx_seq_one_letter_code
_entity_poly.pdbx_strand_id
1 'polypeptide(L)'
;MIACFDCDLAKAFMKTRFGSRDEDAPMAEHWVENHKRDAWRRQAKASGYRARSAFKLKQIQERFHLVRDGDLVLDVGCHPGGWAQVAVELVGEKGRVVGVDLMPCAPVEGAVLLTGDITEPITQERILAELNGELLNVIGSDISPDITGKWDMDQSVAMTLVADVFDFALPLLTKGGGFTTKLFQGIGVEELITAVRPHFSSVRRFSPDASRNSSSEVYLVCKHHTPWKAPKASVRERYEEGVNKIVGGNEIEADPEIVASSFRVRKKKTSSDLDEG
;
A
#
# COMPACT_ATOMS: atom_id res chain seq x y z
N MET A 1 -29.58 15.56 1.97
CA MET A 1 -29.21 15.81 0.55
C MET A 1 -27.72 16.11 0.55
N ILE A 2 -26.86 15.06 0.61
CA ILE A 2 -25.40 15.20 0.56
C ILE A 2 -25.00 14.70 -0.81
N ALA A 3 -24.64 15.65 -1.68
CA ALA A 3 -24.23 15.40 -3.05
C ALA A 3 -22.85 14.71 -3.07
N CYS A 4 -22.75 13.73 -3.93
CA CYS A 4 -21.58 12.90 -4.19
C CYS A 4 -20.43 13.76 -4.76
N PHE A 5 -19.56 14.28 -3.91
CA PHE A 5 -18.43 15.17 -4.30
C PHE A 5 -17.26 14.40 -4.97
N ASP A 6 -17.24 13.06 -4.88
CA ASP A 6 -16.07 12.27 -5.30
C ASP A 6 -15.98 11.94 -6.80
N CYS A 7 -17.09 12.01 -7.52
CA CYS A 7 -17.09 11.59 -8.93
C CYS A 7 -16.48 12.64 -9.88
N ASP A 8 -16.60 13.91 -9.54
CA ASP A 8 -16.18 15.00 -10.43
C ASP A 8 -14.71 15.39 -10.22
N LEU A 9 -14.16 15.23 -9.02
CA LEU A 9 -12.73 15.43 -8.76
C LEU A 9 -11.88 14.34 -9.44
N ALA A 10 -12.34 13.08 -9.40
CA ALA A 10 -11.68 11.97 -10.09
C ALA A 10 -11.71 12.17 -11.62
N LYS A 11 -12.83 12.66 -12.17
CA LYS A 11 -12.94 12.98 -13.59
C LYS A 11 -12.07 14.18 -14.00
N ALA A 12 -11.97 15.21 -13.15
CA ALA A 12 -11.11 16.36 -13.39
C ALA A 12 -9.62 15.99 -13.35
N PHE A 13 -9.21 15.14 -12.41
CA PHE A 13 -7.85 14.64 -12.29
C PHE A 13 -7.42 13.76 -13.48
N MET A 14 -8.33 12.89 -13.95
CA MET A 14 -8.10 12.09 -15.16
C MET A 14 -7.97 12.96 -16.42
N LYS A 15 -8.78 14.00 -16.55
CA LYS A 15 -8.80 14.87 -17.71
C LYS A 15 -7.55 15.76 -17.82
N THR A 16 -6.92 16.12 -16.71
CA THR A 16 -5.68 16.90 -16.68
C THR A 16 -4.42 16.07 -16.89
N ARG A 17 -4.43 14.78 -16.57
CA ARG A 17 -3.24 13.90 -16.63
C ARG A 17 -3.10 13.14 -17.95
N PHE A 18 -4.23 12.89 -18.64
CA PHE A 18 -4.28 12.11 -19.88
C PHE A 18 -4.96 12.90 -20.99
N GLY A 19 -4.34 13.94 -21.52
CA GLY A 19 -4.87 14.80 -22.58
C GLY A 19 -5.82 14.06 -23.56
N SER A 20 -6.89 14.73 -23.94
CA SER A 20 -7.99 14.27 -24.80
C SER A 20 -7.52 13.45 -26.03
N ARG A 21 -7.66 12.14 -25.98
CA ARG A 21 -7.75 11.28 -27.15
C ARG A 21 -9.08 10.55 -27.08
N ASP A 22 -9.93 10.78 -28.08
CA ASP A 22 -11.28 10.20 -28.19
C ASP A 22 -11.30 8.67 -28.40
N GLU A 23 -10.14 8.00 -28.38
CA GLU A 23 -10.01 6.55 -28.56
C GLU A 23 -10.17 5.73 -27.27
N ASP A 24 -10.22 6.37 -26.09
CA ASP A 24 -10.28 5.70 -24.77
C ASP A 24 -11.71 5.53 -24.21
N ALA A 25 -12.74 5.97 -24.91
CA ALA A 25 -14.13 5.92 -24.46
C ALA A 25 -14.63 4.50 -24.12
N PRO A 26 -14.33 3.43 -24.88
CA PRO A 26 -14.83 2.07 -24.59
C PRO A 26 -14.23 1.49 -23.30
N MET A 27 -12.95 1.76 -23.01
CA MET A 27 -12.29 1.26 -21.78
C MET A 27 -12.76 1.97 -20.52
N ALA A 28 -12.99 3.28 -20.60
CA ALA A 28 -13.52 4.05 -19.48
C ALA A 28 -14.96 3.65 -19.13
N GLU A 29 -15.81 3.38 -20.13
CA GLU A 29 -17.18 2.89 -19.92
C GLU A 29 -17.20 1.49 -19.33
N HIS A 30 -16.39 0.58 -19.81
CA HIS A 30 -16.27 -0.78 -19.27
C HIS A 30 -15.75 -0.79 -17.82
N TRP A 31 -14.82 0.10 -17.48
CA TRP A 31 -14.34 0.28 -16.11
C TRP A 31 -15.44 0.81 -15.18
N VAL A 32 -16.21 1.81 -15.62
CA VAL A 32 -17.33 2.38 -14.86
C VAL A 32 -18.44 1.35 -14.67
N GLU A 33 -18.73 0.54 -15.67
CA GLU A 33 -19.80 -0.47 -15.62
C GLU A 33 -19.43 -1.66 -14.74
N ASN A 34 -18.18 -2.13 -14.76
CA ASN A 34 -17.67 -3.14 -13.84
C ASN A 34 -17.65 -2.65 -12.38
N HIS A 35 -17.37 -1.38 -12.16
CA HIS A 35 -17.43 -0.76 -10.84
C HIS A 35 -18.86 -0.68 -10.28
N LYS A 36 -19.85 -0.45 -11.13
CA LYS A 36 -21.28 -0.41 -10.72
C LYS A 36 -21.80 -1.80 -10.32
N ARG A 37 -21.23 -2.88 -10.85
CA ARG A 37 -21.64 -4.27 -10.60
C ARG A 37 -20.95 -4.92 -9.41
N ASP A 38 -19.95 -4.29 -8.82
CA ASP A 38 -19.21 -4.85 -7.68
C ASP A 38 -20.09 -4.91 -6.42
N ALA A 39 -20.46 -6.12 -6.01
CA ALA A 39 -21.30 -6.35 -4.85
C ALA A 39 -20.69 -5.81 -3.55
N TRP A 40 -19.37 -5.94 -3.38
CA TRP A 40 -18.66 -5.44 -2.21
C TRP A 40 -18.65 -3.91 -2.14
N ARG A 41 -18.63 -3.23 -3.29
CA ARG A 41 -18.73 -1.77 -3.33
C ARG A 41 -20.13 -1.29 -2.91
N ARG A 42 -21.18 -1.98 -3.38
CA ARG A 42 -22.56 -1.68 -2.93
C ARG A 42 -22.71 -1.92 -1.43
N GLN A 43 -22.18 -3.02 -0.93
CA GLN A 43 -22.20 -3.34 0.49
C GLN A 43 -21.40 -2.31 1.31
N ALA A 44 -20.22 -1.88 0.86
CA ALA A 44 -19.45 -0.84 1.51
C ALA A 44 -20.27 0.45 1.66
N LYS A 45 -20.91 0.90 0.58
CA LYS A 45 -21.78 2.09 0.62
C LYS A 45 -22.95 1.92 1.58
N ALA A 46 -23.60 0.75 1.58
CA ALA A 46 -24.70 0.45 2.49
C ALA A 46 -24.30 0.40 3.96
N SER A 47 -23.07 -0.02 4.24
CA SER A 47 -22.48 -0.10 5.59
C SER A 47 -21.73 1.16 6.02
N GLY A 48 -21.74 2.24 5.23
CA GLY A 48 -21.06 3.49 5.55
C GLY A 48 -19.55 3.50 5.32
N TYR A 49 -18.99 2.45 4.72
CA TYR A 49 -17.57 2.42 4.37
C TYR A 49 -17.26 3.16 3.07
N ARG A 50 -16.14 3.87 3.05
CA ARG A 50 -15.68 4.65 1.89
C ARG A 50 -15.24 3.81 0.72
N ALA A 51 -14.73 2.60 0.99
CA ALA A 51 -14.24 1.69 -0.02
C ALA A 51 -14.53 0.23 0.33
N ARG A 52 -14.63 -0.62 -0.69
CA ARG A 52 -14.77 -2.08 -0.50
C ARG A 52 -13.54 -2.71 0.15
N SER A 53 -12.37 -2.05 0.10
CA SER A 53 -11.16 -2.51 0.78
C SER A 53 -11.36 -2.64 2.30
N ALA A 54 -12.33 -1.93 2.90
CA ALA A 54 -12.73 -2.11 4.29
C ALA A 54 -13.04 -3.59 4.62
N PHE A 55 -13.73 -4.29 3.71
CA PHE A 55 -14.06 -5.71 3.91
C PHE A 55 -12.84 -6.63 3.81
N LYS A 56 -11.78 -6.24 3.10
CA LYS A 56 -10.53 -6.99 3.07
C LYS A 56 -9.91 -7.02 4.47
N LEU A 57 -9.79 -5.85 5.13
CA LEU A 57 -9.29 -5.79 6.49
C LEU A 57 -10.20 -6.53 7.48
N LYS A 58 -11.53 -6.43 7.32
CA LYS A 58 -12.49 -7.20 8.16
C LYS A 58 -12.29 -8.71 8.04
N GLN A 59 -12.11 -9.24 6.83
CA GLN A 59 -11.85 -10.66 6.60
C GLN A 59 -10.49 -11.11 7.11
N ILE A 60 -9.45 -10.24 6.99
CA ILE A 60 -8.15 -10.48 7.62
C ILE A 60 -8.31 -10.52 9.14
N GLN A 61 -9.04 -9.58 9.72
CA GLN A 61 -9.30 -9.53 11.16
C GLN A 61 -10.07 -10.75 11.65
N GLU A 62 -11.13 -11.14 10.97
CA GLU A 62 -11.94 -12.32 11.31
C GLU A 62 -11.09 -13.61 11.32
N ARG A 63 -10.19 -13.75 10.34
CA ARG A 63 -9.36 -14.94 10.19
C ARG A 63 -8.16 -14.98 11.12
N PHE A 64 -7.53 -13.83 11.38
CA PHE A 64 -6.22 -13.79 12.03
C PHE A 64 -6.22 -13.08 13.38
N HIS A 65 -7.29 -12.34 13.72
CA HIS A 65 -7.35 -11.55 14.95
C HIS A 65 -6.10 -10.69 15.13
N LEU A 66 -5.82 -9.85 14.10
CA LEU A 66 -4.59 -9.10 13.98
C LEU A 66 -4.59 -7.88 14.92
N VAL A 67 -5.69 -7.11 14.89
CA VAL A 67 -5.91 -5.88 15.67
C VAL A 67 -6.70 -6.20 16.94
N ARG A 68 -6.39 -5.52 18.03
CA ARG A 68 -7.05 -5.65 19.34
C ARG A 68 -7.49 -4.30 19.87
N ASP A 69 -8.43 -4.31 20.78
CA ASP A 69 -8.82 -3.11 21.54
C ASP A 69 -7.59 -2.47 22.22
N GLY A 70 -7.45 -1.16 22.09
CA GLY A 70 -6.33 -0.40 22.63
C GLY A 70 -5.07 -0.37 21.77
N ASP A 71 -5.02 -1.06 20.63
CA ASP A 71 -3.84 -1.07 19.75
C ASP A 71 -3.57 0.30 19.12
N LEU A 72 -2.29 0.58 18.86
CA LEU A 72 -1.81 1.66 18.00
C LEU A 72 -1.53 1.08 16.61
N VAL A 73 -2.27 1.55 15.60
CA VAL A 73 -2.25 1.02 14.23
C VAL A 73 -1.72 2.06 13.25
N LEU A 74 -0.84 1.65 12.34
CA LEU A 74 -0.44 2.43 11.16
C LEU A 74 -1.11 1.83 9.91
N ASP A 75 -1.86 2.66 9.16
CA ASP A 75 -2.51 2.32 7.88
C ASP A 75 -1.75 3.00 6.73
N VAL A 76 -0.97 2.22 5.97
CA VAL A 76 -0.17 2.70 4.83
C VAL A 76 -0.95 2.48 3.53
N GLY A 77 -1.16 3.56 2.77
CA GLY A 77 -2.07 3.55 1.62
C GLY A 77 -3.52 3.72 2.08
N CYS A 78 -3.76 4.64 3.02
CA CYS A 78 -5.04 4.74 3.71
C CYS A 78 -6.17 5.31 2.84
N HIS A 79 -5.87 5.98 1.71
CA HIS A 79 -6.91 6.56 0.84
C HIS A 79 -7.84 5.46 0.25
N PRO A 80 -9.16 5.67 0.22
CA PRO A 80 -9.95 6.83 0.68
C PRO A 80 -10.38 6.76 2.16
N GLY A 81 -9.84 5.88 2.98
CA GLY A 81 -10.10 5.78 4.41
C GLY A 81 -10.87 4.53 4.84
N GLY A 82 -11.05 3.55 3.95
CA GLY A 82 -11.81 2.34 4.27
C GLY A 82 -11.13 1.46 5.33
N TRP A 83 -9.80 1.31 5.26
CA TRP A 83 -9.04 0.59 6.27
C TRP A 83 -8.97 1.37 7.58
N ALA A 84 -8.73 2.68 7.51
CA ALA A 84 -8.73 3.54 8.69
C ALA A 84 -10.05 3.46 9.46
N GLN A 85 -11.23 3.46 8.77
CA GLN A 85 -12.53 3.29 9.42
C GLN A 85 -12.61 1.97 10.20
N VAL A 86 -12.23 0.85 9.56
CA VAL A 86 -12.26 -0.47 10.19
C VAL A 86 -11.24 -0.56 11.34
N ALA A 87 -10.04 0.02 11.16
CA ALA A 87 -9.03 0.04 12.22
C ALA A 87 -9.54 0.78 13.46
N VAL A 88 -10.17 1.95 13.30
CA VAL A 88 -10.78 2.71 14.41
C VAL A 88 -11.85 1.89 15.12
N GLU A 89 -12.75 1.21 14.38
CA GLU A 89 -13.75 0.32 14.98
C GLU A 89 -13.10 -0.79 15.84
N LEU A 90 -11.96 -1.33 15.38
CA LEU A 90 -11.29 -2.46 16.03
C LEU A 90 -10.46 -2.07 17.26
N VAL A 91 -9.80 -0.90 17.22
CA VAL A 91 -8.96 -0.45 18.33
C VAL A 91 -9.77 0.19 19.46
N GLY A 92 -11.00 0.62 19.18
CA GLY A 92 -11.89 1.23 20.16
C GLY A 92 -11.38 2.57 20.70
N GLU A 93 -12.01 3.05 21.78
CA GLU A 93 -11.74 4.38 22.36
C GLU A 93 -10.32 4.53 22.94
N LYS A 94 -9.66 3.43 23.31
CA LYS A 94 -8.34 3.44 23.93
C LYS A 94 -7.21 3.32 22.91
N GLY A 95 -7.53 2.88 21.69
CA GLY A 95 -6.57 2.72 20.62
C GLY A 95 -6.39 4.00 19.80
N ARG A 96 -5.44 3.95 18.89
CA ARG A 96 -5.15 5.06 17.98
C ARG A 96 -4.85 4.53 16.57
N VAL A 97 -5.23 5.30 15.58
CA VAL A 97 -4.97 4.99 14.17
C VAL A 97 -4.25 6.17 13.53
N VAL A 98 -3.11 5.91 12.93
CA VAL A 98 -2.38 6.85 12.07
C VAL A 98 -2.43 6.30 10.66
N GLY A 99 -2.88 7.08 9.70
CA GLY A 99 -2.91 6.72 8.29
C GLY A 99 -1.99 7.62 7.46
N VAL A 100 -1.42 7.07 6.38
CA VAL A 100 -0.61 7.84 5.42
C VAL A 100 -0.93 7.41 4.00
N ASP A 101 -1.05 8.40 3.10
CA ASP A 101 -1.26 8.17 1.66
C ASP A 101 -0.73 9.34 0.85
N LEU A 102 -0.34 9.10 -0.40
CA LEU A 102 0.00 10.15 -1.37
C LEU A 102 -1.19 11.07 -1.65
N MET A 103 -2.39 10.50 -1.65
CA MET A 103 -3.63 11.23 -1.90
C MET A 103 -4.23 11.72 -0.59
N PRO A 104 -4.73 12.98 -0.54
CA PRO A 104 -5.41 13.47 0.65
C PRO A 104 -6.65 12.63 0.94
N CYS A 105 -6.80 12.26 2.20
CA CYS A 105 -7.93 11.49 2.68
C CYS A 105 -8.87 12.38 3.49
N ALA A 106 -10.18 12.28 3.24
CA ALA A 106 -11.16 12.97 4.07
C ALA A 106 -11.05 12.49 5.54
N PRO A 107 -11.28 13.35 6.54
CA PRO A 107 -11.13 12.98 7.95
C PRO A 107 -11.93 11.74 8.33
N VAL A 108 -11.32 10.81 9.06
CA VAL A 108 -11.97 9.68 9.73
C VAL A 108 -11.93 9.99 11.23
N GLU A 109 -13.08 10.03 11.88
CA GLU A 109 -13.16 10.24 13.32
C GLU A 109 -12.39 9.14 14.04
N GLY A 110 -11.53 9.52 15.00
CA GLY A 110 -10.66 8.58 15.71
C GLY A 110 -9.35 8.21 15.00
N ALA A 111 -9.07 8.78 13.80
CA ALA A 111 -7.81 8.57 13.10
C ALA A 111 -7.13 9.89 12.73
N VAL A 112 -5.79 9.90 12.77
CA VAL A 112 -4.94 10.94 12.19
C VAL A 112 -4.50 10.50 10.82
N LEU A 113 -4.87 11.25 9.76
CA LEU A 113 -4.55 10.91 8.39
C LEU A 113 -3.59 11.93 7.79
N LEU A 114 -2.42 11.45 7.37
CA LEU A 114 -1.33 12.24 6.82
C LEU A 114 -1.29 12.11 5.30
N THR A 115 -1.02 13.21 4.61
CA THR A 115 -0.75 13.19 3.16
C THR A 115 0.75 13.28 2.95
N GLY A 116 1.32 12.30 2.22
CA GLY A 116 2.74 12.25 1.90
C GLY A 116 3.16 10.90 1.36
N ASP A 117 4.36 10.86 0.78
CA ASP A 117 5.00 9.63 0.35
C ASP A 117 5.69 8.96 1.54
N ILE A 118 5.33 7.70 1.81
CA ILE A 118 5.91 6.91 2.92
C ILE A 118 7.43 6.68 2.75
N THR A 119 7.94 6.77 1.52
CA THR A 119 9.37 6.63 1.23
C THR A 119 10.17 7.90 1.49
N GLU A 120 9.50 9.06 1.64
CA GLU A 120 10.14 10.35 1.86
C GLU A 120 10.41 10.60 3.34
N PRO A 121 11.64 11.03 3.72
CA PRO A 121 12.03 11.28 5.12
C PRO A 121 11.08 12.22 5.86
N ILE A 122 10.62 13.28 5.18
CA ILE A 122 9.71 14.27 5.79
C ILE A 122 8.37 13.65 6.19
N THR A 123 7.86 12.69 5.42
CA THR A 123 6.63 11.97 5.74
C THR A 123 6.87 11.02 6.91
N GLN A 124 8.00 10.32 6.92
CA GLN A 124 8.41 9.44 7.99
C GLN A 124 8.56 10.19 9.32
N GLU A 125 9.18 11.37 9.32
CA GLU A 125 9.30 12.26 10.49
C GLU A 125 7.93 12.66 11.04
N ARG A 126 6.96 12.97 10.17
CA ARG A 126 5.59 13.30 10.58
C ARG A 126 4.88 12.11 11.21
N ILE A 127 5.06 10.90 10.67
CA ILE A 127 4.54 9.67 11.27
C ILE A 127 5.16 9.49 12.66
N LEU A 128 6.49 9.61 12.79
CA LEU A 128 7.19 9.48 14.07
C LEU A 128 6.71 10.50 15.11
N ALA A 129 6.43 11.73 14.68
CA ALA A 129 5.86 12.76 15.54
C ALA A 129 4.47 12.36 16.07
N GLU A 130 3.59 11.80 15.24
CA GLU A 130 2.27 11.32 15.65
C GLU A 130 2.35 10.11 16.59
N LEU A 131 3.35 9.25 16.41
CA LEU A 131 3.59 8.10 17.31
C LEU A 131 4.12 8.55 18.68
N ASN A 132 4.74 9.73 18.79
CA ASN A 132 5.25 10.30 20.03
C ASN A 132 6.13 9.32 20.85
N GLY A 133 6.94 8.53 20.17
CA GLY A 133 7.84 7.54 20.79
C GLY A 133 7.17 6.22 21.19
N GLU A 134 5.87 6.06 20.95
CA GLU A 134 5.18 4.78 21.17
C GLU A 134 5.43 3.81 20.01
N LEU A 135 5.45 2.52 20.33
CA LEU A 135 5.60 1.46 19.33
C LEU A 135 4.22 1.03 18.78
N LEU A 136 4.18 0.76 17.50
CA LEU A 136 3.00 0.24 16.80
C LEU A 136 2.70 -1.20 17.24
N ASN A 137 1.43 -1.51 17.42
CA ASN A 137 0.96 -2.87 17.64
C ASN A 137 0.70 -3.58 16.33
N VAL A 138 0.16 -2.85 15.34
CA VAL A 138 -0.20 -3.39 14.03
C VAL A 138 0.13 -2.39 12.93
N ILE A 139 0.60 -2.91 11.81
CA ILE A 139 0.79 -2.17 10.56
C ILE A 139 -0.07 -2.83 9.49
N GLY A 140 -0.95 -2.05 8.89
CA GLY A 140 -1.73 -2.43 7.71
C GLY A 140 -1.22 -1.69 6.49
N SER A 141 -1.11 -2.36 5.34
CA SER A 141 -0.71 -1.72 4.09
C SER A 141 -1.54 -2.25 2.92
N ASP A 142 -2.41 -1.40 2.38
CA ASP A 142 -3.13 -1.66 1.11
C ASP A 142 -2.52 -0.81 -0.03
N ILE A 143 -1.23 -0.44 0.10
CA ILE A 143 -0.52 0.42 -0.82
C ILE A 143 -0.41 -0.24 -2.21
N SER A 144 -0.47 0.58 -3.24
CA SER A 144 -0.25 0.16 -4.62
C SER A 144 0.46 1.29 -5.37
N PRO A 145 1.56 1.02 -6.08
CA PRO A 145 2.14 2.03 -6.96
C PRO A 145 1.20 2.35 -8.12
N ASP A 146 1.47 3.45 -8.81
CA ASP A 146 0.83 3.75 -10.08
C ASP A 146 1.17 2.66 -11.11
N ILE A 147 0.12 2.07 -11.71
CA ILE A 147 0.27 1.00 -12.68
C ILE A 147 0.54 1.59 -14.06
N THR A 148 1.65 1.21 -14.69
CA THR A 148 2.03 1.66 -16.04
C THR A 148 1.42 0.80 -17.14
N GLY A 149 0.90 -0.39 -16.78
CA GLY A 149 0.39 -1.42 -17.70
C GLY A 149 1.45 -2.41 -18.20
N LYS A 150 2.71 -2.23 -17.79
CA LYS A 150 3.78 -3.20 -18.04
C LYS A 150 3.93 -4.08 -16.78
N TRP A 151 3.31 -5.25 -16.83
CA TRP A 151 3.13 -6.12 -15.67
C TRP A 151 4.42 -6.38 -14.87
N ASP A 152 5.51 -6.76 -15.52
CA ASP A 152 6.76 -7.11 -14.83
C ASP A 152 7.39 -5.90 -14.13
N MET A 153 7.33 -4.73 -14.77
CA MET A 153 7.84 -3.47 -14.18
C MET A 153 6.96 -3.03 -13.00
N ASP A 154 5.64 -3.05 -13.19
CA ASP A 154 4.68 -2.64 -12.16
C ASP A 154 4.81 -3.53 -10.92
N GLN A 155 5.03 -4.83 -11.13
CA GLN A 155 5.23 -5.79 -10.06
C GLN A 155 6.54 -5.57 -9.30
N SER A 156 7.65 -5.35 -10.01
CA SER A 156 8.95 -5.08 -9.39
C SER A 156 8.89 -3.80 -8.53
N VAL A 157 8.28 -2.73 -9.06
CA VAL A 157 8.09 -1.47 -8.32
C VAL A 157 7.21 -1.69 -7.09
N ALA A 158 6.12 -2.46 -7.22
CA ALA A 158 5.24 -2.77 -6.09
C ALA A 158 5.96 -3.55 -4.98
N MET A 159 6.77 -4.55 -5.33
CA MET A 159 7.51 -5.35 -4.35
C MET A 159 8.59 -4.52 -3.65
N THR A 160 9.30 -3.67 -4.39
CA THR A 160 10.29 -2.75 -3.82
C THR A 160 9.64 -1.78 -2.83
N LEU A 161 8.50 -1.18 -3.20
CA LEU A 161 7.75 -0.29 -2.32
C LEU A 161 7.31 -1.00 -1.03
N VAL A 162 6.84 -2.25 -1.14
CA VAL A 162 6.48 -3.05 0.05
C VAL A 162 7.70 -3.34 0.92
N ALA A 163 8.86 -3.64 0.33
CA ALA A 163 10.10 -3.83 1.08
C ALA A 163 10.53 -2.54 1.83
N ASP A 164 10.43 -1.38 1.18
CA ASP A 164 10.70 -0.08 1.80
C ASP A 164 9.75 0.20 2.98
N VAL A 165 8.46 -0.14 2.86
CA VAL A 165 7.49 -0.04 3.97
C VAL A 165 7.88 -0.96 5.13
N PHE A 166 8.34 -2.19 4.86
CA PHE A 166 8.85 -3.07 5.91
C PHE A 166 10.06 -2.46 6.61
N ASP A 167 11.03 -1.95 5.87
CA ASP A 167 12.28 -1.39 6.43
C ASP A 167 12.00 -0.17 7.30
N PHE A 168 11.08 0.71 6.90
CA PHE A 168 10.65 1.83 7.75
C PHE A 168 9.88 1.37 8.98
N ALA A 169 8.95 0.43 8.83
CA ALA A 169 7.94 0.15 9.84
C ALA A 169 8.35 -0.93 10.86
N LEU A 170 9.22 -1.88 10.49
CA LEU A 170 9.67 -2.94 11.42
C LEU A 170 10.33 -2.42 12.70
N PRO A 171 11.23 -1.40 12.66
CA PRO A 171 11.80 -0.83 13.88
C PRO A 171 10.77 -0.20 14.81
N LEU A 172 9.63 0.22 14.28
CA LEU A 172 8.53 0.85 15.01
C LEU A 172 7.52 -0.16 15.56
N LEU A 173 7.63 -1.45 15.16
CA LEU A 173 6.68 -2.48 15.54
C LEU A 173 7.07 -3.10 16.88
N THR A 174 6.12 -3.16 17.82
CA THR A 174 6.33 -3.80 19.12
C THR A 174 6.65 -5.29 18.99
N LYS A 175 7.34 -5.84 19.99
CA LYS A 175 7.49 -7.28 20.14
C LYS A 175 6.12 -7.97 20.16
N GLY A 176 5.94 -8.99 19.32
CA GLY A 176 4.66 -9.70 19.21
C GLY A 176 3.64 -9.00 18.32
N GLY A 177 3.94 -7.82 17.80
CA GLY A 177 3.08 -7.07 16.90
C GLY A 177 2.81 -7.79 15.57
N GLY A 178 1.89 -7.23 14.80
CA GLY A 178 1.43 -7.77 13.53
C GLY A 178 1.64 -6.84 12.34
N PHE A 179 1.82 -7.42 11.17
CA PHE A 179 1.94 -6.69 9.91
C PHE A 179 1.09 -7.37 8.83
N THR A 180 0.31 -6.61 8.08
CA THR A 180 -0.35 -7.13 6.90
C THR A 180 -0.14 -6.20 5.71
N THR A 181 0.17 -6.76 4.55
CA THR A 181 0.39 -5.98 3.33
C THR A 181 -0.16 -6.67 2.10
N LYS A 182 -0.64 -5.88 1.16
CA LYS A 182 -1.04 -6.36 -0.16
C LYS A 182 0.18 -6.69 -1.00
N LEU A 183 0.11 -7.81 -1.71
CA LEU A 183 1.07 -8.22 -2.72
C LEU A 183 0.30 -8.56 -4.02
N PHE A 184 0.97 -8.46 -5.14
CA PHE A 184 0.49 -9.00 -6.41
C PHE A 184 1.25 -10.29 -6.70
N GLN A 185 0.54 -11.38 -7.01
CA GLN A 185 1.18 -12.66 -7.32
C GLN A 185 2.03 -12.55 -8.59
N GLY A 186 3.26 -13.08 -8.56
CA GLY A 186 4.19 -13.06 -9.67
C GLY A 186 5.64 -13.19 -9.21
N ILE A 187 6.58 -12.78 -10.06
CA ILE A 187 8.03 -12.86 -9.81
C ILE A 187 8.41 -11.98 -8.62
N GLY A 188 9.28 -12.46 -7.74
CA GLY A 188 9.79 -11.73 -6.58
C GLY A 188 8.96 -11.88 -5.30
N VAL A 189 7.76 -12.45 -5.36
CA VAL A 189 6.90 -12.62 -4.17
C VAL A 189 7.52 -13.60 -3.15
N GLU A 190 8.10 -14.71 -3.61
CA GLU A 190 8.73 -15.70 -2.72
C GLU A 190 9.99 -15.12 -2.08
N GLU A 191 10.75 -14.31 -2.82
CA GLU A 191 11.96 -13.63 -2.36
C GLU A 191 11.61 -12.61 -1.27
N LEU A 192 10.55 -11.83 -1.47
CA LEU A 192 10.07 -10.89 -0.47
C LEU A 192 9.59 -11.64 0.78
N ILE A 193 8.81 -12.71 0.63
CA ILE A 193 8.36 -13.51 1.78
C ILE A 193 9.55 -14.13 2.51
N THR A 194 10.57 -14.58 1.79
CA THR A 194 11.80 -15.13 2.37
C THR A 194 12.58 -14.06 3.13
N ALA A 195 12.64 -12.83 2.61
CA ALA A 195 13.25 -11.69 3.28
C ALA A 195 12.53 -11.31 4.58
N VAL A 196 11.19 -11.32 4.57
CA VAL A 196 10.34 -10.94 5.71
C VAL A 196 10.28 -12.02 6.79
N ARG A 197 10.33 -13.30 6.41
CA ARG A 197 10.11 -14.44 7.31
C ARG A 197 10.92 -14.42 8.61
N PRO A 198 12.20 -14.01 8.66
CA PRO A 198 12.96 -13.97 9.91
C PRO A 198 12.44 -13.01 10.97
N HIS A 199 11.65 -11.99 10.56
CA HIS A 199 11.14 -10.97 11.46
C HIS A 199 9.88 -11.40 12.22
N PHE A 200 9.23 -12.52 11.83
CA PHE A 200 7.96 -12.96 12.41
C PHE A 200 7.93 -14.46 12.69
N SER A 201 7.23 -14.85 13.75
CA SER A 201 7.03 -16.29 14.05
C SER A 201 5.99 -16.94 13.13
N SER A 202 5.09 -16.15 12.53
CA SER A 202 4.07 -16.64 11.62
C SER A 202 3.94 -15.69 10.43
N VAL A 203 4.10 -16.25 9.23
CA VAL A 203 3.91 -15.53 7.94
C VAL A 203 2.99 -16.37 7.09
N ARG A 204 1.83 -15.82 6.72
CA ARG A 204 0.76 -16.51 5.99
C ARG A 204 0.29 -15.66 4.82
N ARG A 205 -0.10 -16.32 3.72
CA ARG A 205 -0.83 -15.69 2.63
C ARG A 205 -2.33 -15.87 2.83
N PHE A 206 -3.07 -14.85 2.44
CA PHE A 206 -4.52 -14.85 2.51
C PHE A 206 -5.11 -14.04 1.36
N SER A 207 -6.11 -14.58 0.69
CA SER A 207 -6.85 -13.88 -0.36
C SER A 207 -8.26 -13.61 0.15
N PRO A 208 -8.58 -12.35 0.52
CA PRO A 208 -9.93 -11.98 0.92
C PRO A 208 -10.93 -12.13 -0.24
N ASP A 209 -12.14 -12.62 0.05
CA ASP A 209 -13.25 -12.69 -0.94
C ASP A 209 -13.63 -11.31 -1.47
N ALA A 210 -13.36 -10.25 -0.69
CA ALA A 210 -13.55 -8.87 -1.09
C ALA A 210 -12.54 -8.39 -2.17
N SER A 211 -11.52 -9.17 -2.51
CA SER A 211 -10.67 -8.96 -3.70
C SER A 211 -11.47 -9.26 -4.97
N ARG A 212 -11.07 -8.67 -6.12
CA ARG A 212 -11.71 -9.00 -7.40
C ARG A 212 -11.29 -10.39 -7.84
N ASN A 213 -12.22 -11.17 -8.42
CA ASN A 213 -11.93 -12.52 -8.94
C ASN A 213 -10.84 -12.54 -10.02
N SER A 214 -10.66 -11.42 -10.74
CA SER A 214 -9.61 -11.23 -11.75
C SER A 214 -8.31 -10.63 -11.20
N SER A 215 -8.26 -10.33 -9.89
CA SER A 215 -7.08 -9.70 -9.28
C SER A 215 -6.09 -10.77 -8.82
N SER A 216 -4.82 -10.57 -9.13
CA SER A 216 -3.70 -11.35 -8.58
C SER A 216 -3.34 -10.93 -7.14
N GLU A 217 -4.18 -10.13 -6.47
CA GLU A 217 -3.94 -9.66 -5.12
C GLU A 217 -3.96 -10.79 -4.10
N VAL A 218 -2.97 -10.79 -3.24
CA VAL A 218 -2.88 -11.63 -2.04
C VAL A 218 -2.37 -10.78 -0.88
N TYR A 219 -2.81 -11.06 0.33
CA TYR A 219 -2.29 -10.39 1.52
C TYR A 219 -1.28 -11.28 2.21
N LEU A 220 -0.13 -10.71 2.55
CA LEU A 220 0.81 -11.30 3.48
C LEU A 220 0.41 -10.87 4.89
N VAL A 221 0.12 -11.85 5.75
CA VAL A 221 -0.23 -11.61 7.16
C VAL A 221 0.88 -12.18 8.02
N CYS A 222 1.57 -11.28 8.70
CA CYS A 222 2.72 -11.56 9.57
C CYS A 222 2.31 -11.33 11.02
N LYS A 223 2.58 -12.29 11.90
CA LYS A 223 2.23 -12.20 13.32
C LYS A 223 3.40 -12.55 14.21
N HIS A 224 3.36 -12.01 15.41
CA HIS A 224 4.34 -12.25 16.45
C HIS A 224 5.74 -11.78 16.02
N HIS A 225 5.88 -10.46 15.82
CA HIS A 225 7.16 -9.82 15.52
C HIS A 225 8.24 -10.22 16.52
N THR A 226 9.42 -10.60 15.99
CA THR A 226 10.56 -11.12 16.75
C THR A 226 11.82 -10.29 16.49
N PRO A 227 11.93 -9.04 16.99
CA PRO A 227 13.03 -8.14 16.65
C PRO A 227 14.41 -8.69 16.96
N TRP A 228 14.54 -9.56 17.98
CA TRP A 228 15.81 -10.21 18.34
C TRP A 228 16.28 -11.28 17.35
N LYS A 229 15.46 -11.68 16.38
CA LYS A 229 15.81 -12.59 15.30
C LYS A 229 16.05 -11.87 13.99
N ALA A 230 15.85 -10.55 13.96
CA ALA A 230 15.98 -9.73 12.77
C ALA A 230 17.40 -9.85 12.19
N PRO A 231 17.56 -10.10 10.88
CA PRO A 231 18.84 -10.03 10.19
C PRO A 231 19.43 -8.63 10.28
N LYS A 232 20.76 -8.51 10.08
CA LYS A 232 21.40 -7.19 9.97
C LYS A 232 21.05 -6.47 8.66
N ALA A 233 20.93 -7.26 7.57
CA ALA A 233 20.52 -6.74 6.27
C ALA A 233 19.03 -6.40 6.29
N SER A 234 18.66 -5.31 5.63
CA SER A 234 17.28 -4.85 5.51
C SER A 234 16.41 -5.83 4.71
N VAL A 235 15.09 -5.69 4.80
CA VAL A 235 14.16 -6.51 4.00
C VAL A 235 14.40 -6.24 2.51
N ARG A 236 14.64 -5.00 2.13
CA ARG A 236 14.93 -4.60 0.75
C ARG A 236 16.20 -5.24 0.22
N GLU A 237 17.31 -5.12 0.96
CA GLU A 237 18.60 -5.74 0.57
C GLU A 237 18.45 -7.25 0.36
N ARG A 238 17.77 -7.94 1.26
CA ARG A 238 17.53 -9.38 1.18
C ARG A 238 16.61 -9.77 0.02
N TYR A 239 15.61 -8.95 -0.25
CA TYR A 239 14.71 -9.10 -1.38
C TYR A 239 15.48 -8.98 -2.71
N GLU A 240 16.24 -7.89 -2.87
CA GLU A 240 17.05 -7.63 -4.07
C GLU A 240 18.11 -8.73 -4.29
N GLU A 241 18.76 -9.19 -3.24
CA GLU A 241 19.69 -10.33 -3.31
C GLU A 241 19.00 -11.61 -3.79
N GLY A 242 17.78 -11.87 -3.29
CA GLY A 242 16.96 -13.02 -3.71
C GLY A 242 16.60 -12.96 -5.19
N VAL A 243 16.10 -11.82 -5.66
CA VAL A 243 15.73 -11.59 -7.06
C VAL A 243 16.95 -11.71 -7.98
N ASN A 244 18.08 -11.10 -7.61
CA ASN A 244 19.31 -11.16 -8.40
C ASN A 244 19.83 -12.60 -8.57
N LYS A 245 19.65 -13.48 -7.61
CA LYS A 245 19.99 -14.90 -7.72
C LYS A 245 19.17 -15.63 -8.79
N ILE A 246 17.90 -15.24 -8.94
CA ILE A 246 17.02 -15.85 -9.96
C ILE A 246 17.37 -15.32 -11.36
N VAL A 247 17.55 -14.00 -11.48
CA VAL A 247 17.86 -13.35 -12.75
C VAL A 247 19.28 -13.70 -13.22
N GLY A 248 20.27 -13.70 -12.31
CA GLY A 248 21.66 -14.04 -12.65
C GLY A 248 21.92 -15.53 -12.88
N GLY A 249 21.00 -16.42 -12.47
CA GLY A 249 21.04 -17.85 -12.80
C GLY A 249 20.57 -18.18 -14.22
N ASN A 250 19.86 -17.24 -14.86
CA ASN A 250 19.56 -17.25 -16.30
C ASN A 250 20.44 -16.15 -16.91
N GLU A 251 21.57 -16.53 -17.53
CA GLU A 251 22.43 -15.59 -18.28
C GLU A 251 21.62 -14.95 -19.42
N ILE A 252 20.85 -13.91 -19.10
CA ILE A 252 20.41 -12.90 -20.05
C ILE A 252 21.33 -11.72 -19.79
N GLU A 253 22.25 -11.47 -20.72
CA GLU A 253 23.00 -10.22 -20.77
C GLU A 253 21.99 -9.06 -20.77
N ALA A 254 21.64 -8.56 -19.61
CA ALA A 254 20.80 -7.38 -19.48
C ALA A 254 21.67 -6.17 -19.85
N ASP A 255 21.29 -5.50 -20.94
CA ASP A 255 21.92 -4.26 -21.38
C ASP A 255 21.96 -3.25 -20.20
N PRO A 256 23.16 -2.84 -19.73
CA PRO A 256 23.31 -1.97 -18.58
C PRO A 256 22.65 -0.59 -18.75
N GLU A 257 22.34 -0.15 -19.96
CA GLU A 257 21.60 1.09 -20.22
C GLU A 257 20.10 1.00 -19.85
N ILE A 258 19.50 -0.20 -19.88
CA ILE A 258 18.07 -0.38 -19.53
C ILE A 258 17.89 -0.30 -18.01
N VAL A 259 18.84 -0.79 -17.23
CA VAL A 259 18.77 -0.77 -15.76
C VAL A 259 18.94 0.64 -15.22
N ALA A 260 19.84 1.45 -15.82
CA ALA A 260 20.09 2.82 -15.39
C ALA A 260 18.95 3.81 -15.74
N SER A 261 18.12 3.50 -16.75
CA SER A 261 17.04 4.40 -17.18
C SER A 261 15.75 4.26 -16.35
N SER A 262 15.55 3.13 -15.68
CA SER A 262 14.36 2.86 -14.86
C SER A 262 14.35 3.58 -13.51
N PHE A 263 15.50 4.14 -13.07
CA PHE A 263 15.65 4.81 -11.78
C PHE A 263 15.66 6.35 -11.83
N ARG A 264 15.39 6.97 -12.99
CA ARG A 264 15.30 8.44 -13.06
C ARG A 264 13.86 8.90 -12.85
N VAL A 265 13.52 9.22 -11.61
CA VAL A 265 12.37 10.07 -11.29
C VAL A 265 12.56 11.41 -12.03
N ARG A 266 11.67 11.71 -12.98
CA ARG A 266 11.66 13.00 -13.69
C ARG A 266 11.37 14.10 -12.67
N LYS A 267 12.41 14.85 -12.26
CA LYS A 267 12.20 16.15 -11.58
C LYS A 267 11.40 17.04 -12.55
N LYS A 268 10.22 17.49 -12.14
CA LYS A 268 9.46 18.54 -12.83
C LYS A 268 10.36 19.79 -12.89
N LYS A 269 10.63 20.31 -14.09
CA LYS A 269 11.17 21.66 -14.27
C LYS A 269 10.18 22.63 -13.70
N THR A 270 10.61 23.42 -12.73
CA THR A 270 9.89 24.58 -12.24
C THR A 270 9.98 25.71 -13.29
N SER A 271 8.92 26.46 -13.45
CA SER A 271 8.70 27.50 -14.45
C SER A 271 9.54 28.79 -14.25
N SER A 272 10.73 28.72 -13.65
CA SER A 272 11.61 29.86 -13.39
C SER A 272 12.78 30.00 -14.37
N ASP A 273 12.91 29.11 -15.38
CA ASP A 273 14.06 29.16 -16.31
C ASP A 273 13.67 29.65 -17.73
N LEU A 274 12.63 30.48 -17.85
CA LEU A 274 12.27 31.14 -19.09
C LEU A 274 12.28 32.65 -18.93
N ASP A 275 13.46 33.21 -18.61
CA ASP A 275 13.83 34.59 -18.89
C ASP A 275 15.34 34.72 -18.76
N GLU A 276 16.01 34.58 -19.86
CA GLU A 276 17.27 35.21 -20.24
C GLU A 276 17.82 34.53 -21.51
N GLY A 277 17.75 35.24 -22.63
CA GLY A 277 18.46 34.92 -23.86
C GLY A 277 17.72 35.18 -25.14
#